data_9cdd05f797b38bf44b8a543b537e5b0c
#
_entry.id   9cdd05f797b38bf44b8a543b537e5b0c
#
_cell.length_a   1.000
_cell.length_b   1.000
_cell.length_c   1.000
_cell.angle_alpha   90.00
_cell.angle_beta   90.00
_cell.angle_gamma   90.00
#
_symmetry.space_group_name_H-M   'P 1'
#
loop_
_entity.id
_entity.type
_entity.pdbx_description
1 polymer ?
#
loop_
_entity_poly.entity_id
_entity_poly.type
_entity_poly.pdbx_seq_one_letter_code
_entity_poly.pdbx_strand_id
1 'polypeptide(L)'
;MTILCDGVRGNLTKQLTAALPEILEGRNAADYETGIKELWKVRPGSFEPGKIIHTMGWPLDGRTYGGGFLYSMSDNRVAVGFAVGLDYRDPFL
;
A
#
# COMPACT_ATOMS: atom_id res chain seq x y z
N MET A 1 11.74 11.45 18.10
CA MET A 1 11.51 11.07 16.68
C MET A 1 10.06 11.36 16.33
N THR A 2 9.81 11.99 15.20
CA THR A 2 8.45 12.30 14.71
C THR A 2 8.22 11.61 13.38
N ILE A 3 7.07 10.95 13.22
CA ILE A 3 6.68 10.26 11.99
C ILE A 3 5.42 10.93 11.46
N LEU A 4 5.45 11.36 10.21
CA LEU A 4 4.32 12.00 9.54
C LEU A 4 3.57 10.94 8.73
N CYS A 5 2.28 10.74 9.03
CA CYS A 5 1.40 9.77 8.37
C CYS A 5 0.17 10.49 7.76
N ASP A 6 0.38 11.66 7.19
CA ASP A 6 -0.67 12.54 6.69
C ASP A 6 -0.97 12.37 5.20
N GLY A 7 -0.54 11.24 4.63
CA GLY A 7 -0.87 10.83 3.27
C GLY A 7 0.01 11.46 2.18
N VAL A 8 -0.26 11.10 0.93
CA VAL A 8 0.53 11.45 -0.26
C VAL A 8 0.72 12.96 -0.43
N ARG A 9 -0.26 13.75 -0.05
CA ARG A 9 -0.24 15.21 -0.12
C ARG A 9 -0.50 15.87 1.23
N GLY A 10 0.08 15.27 2.26
CA GLY A 10 -0.11 15.71 3.64
C GLY A 10 0.25 17.18 3.87
N ASN A 11 -0.59 17.86 4.61
CA ASN A 11 -0.40 19.29 4.89
C ASN A 11 0.83 19.54 5.77
N LEU A 12 1.05 18.71 6.78
CA LEU A 12 2.21 18.84 7.67
C LEU A 12 3.50 18.51 6.93
N THR A 13 3.49 17.47 6.11
CA THR A 13 4.64 17.10 5.27
C THR A 13 5.02 18.25 4.33
N LYS A 14 4.04 18.89 3.67
CA LYS A 14 4.30 20.05 2.81
C LYS A 14 4.88 21.25 3.56
N GLN A 15 4.34 21.54 4.73
CA GLN A 15 4.86 22.64 5.56
C GLN A 15 6.30 22.35 6.03
N LEU A 16 6.56 21.11 6.44
CA LEU A 16 7.90 20.72 6.88
C LEU A 16 8.91 20.81 5.74
N THR A 17 8.58 20.28 4.56
CA THR A 17 9.49 20.33 3.40
C THR A 17 9.69 21.72 2.84
N ALA A 18 8.71 22.62 3.01
CA ALA A 18 8.86 24.03 2.67
C ALA A 18 9.76 24.77 3.68
N ALA A 19 9.69 24.42 4.96
CA ALA A 19 10.49 25.04 6.01
C ALA A 19 11.93 24.50 6.06
N LEU A 20 12.13 23.25 5.69
CA LEU A 20 13.40 22.52 5.73
C LEU A 20 13.64 21.80 4.41
N PRO A 21 13.91 22.50 3.31
CA PRO A 21 14.06 21.89 1.98
C PRO A 21 15.24 20.90 1.92
N GLU A 22 16.22 21.04 2.76
CA GLU A 22 17.38 20.15 2.86
C GLU A 22 17.02 18.70 3.18
N ILE A 23 15.85 18.43 3.75
CA ILE A 23 15.40 17.05 4.00
C ILE A 23 15.08 16.28 2.71
N LEU A 24 14.93 16.98 1.59
CA LEU A 24 14.70 16.40 0.28
C LEU A 24 15.99 16.23 -0.55
N GLU A 25 17.10 16.79 -0.08
CA GLU A 25 18.37 16.69 -0.79
C GLU A 25 18.82 15.24 -0.95
N GLY A 26 19.24 14.86 -2.15
CA GLY A 26 19.72 13.52 -2.48
C GLY A 26 18.61 12.45 -2.55
N ARG A 27 17.34 12.82 -2.48
CA ARG A 27 16.22 11.89 -2.65
C ARG A 27 15.82 11.74 -4.11
N ASN A 28 15.42 10.53 -4.47
CA ASN A 28 14.78 10.28 -5.75
C ASN A 28 13.37 10.91 -5.79
N ALA A 29 12.85 11.10 -6.99
CA ALA A 29 11.45 11.44 -7.17
C ALA A 29 10.55 10.41 -6.48
N ALA A 30 9.40 10.86 -5.97
CA ALA A 30 8.47 9.96 -5.33
C ALA A 30 7.78 9.07 -6.37
N ASP A 31 7.74 7.78 -6.10
CA ASP A 31 6.90 6.83 -6.81
C ASP A 31 5.51 6.82 -6.16
N TYR A 32 4.48 6.78 -6.99
CA TYR A 32 3.10 6.79 -6.54
C TYR A 32 2.40 5.48 -6.87
N GLU A 33 1.60 5.04 -5.92
CA GLU A 33 0.79 3.84 -6.04
C GLU A 33 -0.67 4.14 -5.73
N THR A 34 -1.55 3.34 -6.29
CA THR A 34 -2.94 3.25 -5.85
C THR A 34 -3.25 1.84 -5.40
N GLY A 35 -4.24 1.70 -4.54
CA GLY A 35 -4.60 0.38 -4.02
C GLY A 35 -6.09 0.27 -3.73
N ILE A 36 -6.55 -0.97 -3.74
CA ILE A 36 -7.91 -1.35 -3.34
C ILE A 36 -7.79 -2.34 -2.20
N LYS A 37 -8.62 -2.15 -1.18
CA LYS A 37 -8.72 -3.06 -0.05
C LYS A 37 -10.17 -3.33 0.27
N GLU A 38 -10.48 -4.61 0.49
CA GLU A 38 -11.79 -5.08 0.93
C GLU A 38 -11.67 -5.84 2.24
N LEU A 39 -12.72 -5.79 3.04
CA LEU A 39 -12.85 -6.56 4.27
C LEU A 39 -13.97 -7.58 4.08
N TRP A 40 -13.59 -8.85 4.14
CA TRP A 40 -14.51 -9.96 3.94
C TRP A 40 -14.78 -10.72 5.25
N LYS A 41 -16.01 -11.16 5.43
CA LYS A 41 -16.37 -12.15 6.44
C LYS A 41 -16.28 -13.53 5.80
N VAL A 42 -15.49 -14.41 6.40
CA VAL A 42 -15.23 -15.76 5.90
C VAL A 42 -15.87 -16.81 6.82
N ARG A 43 -15.97 -18.04 6.34
CA ARG A 43 -16.46 -19.14 7.17
C ARG A 43 -15.51 -19.36 8.35
N PRO A 44 -16.05 -19.69 9.54
CA PRO A 44 -15.20 -20.03 10.68
C PRO A 44 -14.21 -21.15 10.32
N GLY A 45 -12.96 -20.97 10.74
CA GLY A 45 -11.89 -21.95 10.49
C GLY A 45 -11.24 -21.90 9.11
N SER A 46 -11.68 -21.00 8.20
CA SER A 46 -11.07 -20.86 6.87
C SER A 46 -9.64 -20.31 6.93
N PHE A 47 -9.33 -19.48 7.90
CA PHE A 47 -8.01 -18.87 8.10
C PHE A 47 -7.70 -18.80 9.60
N GLU A 48 -6.45 -19.04 9.92
CA GLU A 48 -5.93 -18.78 11.27
C GLU A 48 -5.77 -17.27 11.48
N PRO A 49 -6.28 -16.70 12.59
CA PRO A 49 -6.08 -15.29 12.91
C PRO A 49 -4.59 -14.94 13.01
N GLY A 50 -4.23 -13.77 12.50
CA GLY A 50 -2.85 -13.30 12.50
C GLY A 50 -2.00 -13.77 11.32
N LYS A 51 -2.53 -14.60 10.43
CA LYS A 51 -1.83 -14.98 9.20
C LYS A 51 -1.77 -13.80 8.24
N ILE A 52 -0.57 -13.50 7.77
CA ILE A 52 -0.29 -12.43 6.80
C ILE A 52 0.33 -13.04 5.56
N ILE A 53 -0.20 -12.69 4.40
CA ILE A 53 0.35 -13.07 3.11
C ILE A 53 0.59 -11.79 2.32
N HIS A 54 1.78 -11.65 1.77
CA HIS A 54 2.12 -10.63 0.77
C HIS A 54 2.56 -11.32 -0.51
N THR A 55 2.19 -10.72 -1.64
CA THR A 55 2.69 -11.12 -2.94
C THR A 55 3.50 -10.00 -3.56
N MET A 56 4.53 -10.34 -4.31
CA MET A 56 5.26 -9.40 -5.15
C MET A 56 4.83 -9.64 -6.60
N GLY A 57 4.27 -8.61 -7.22
CA GLY A 57 3.69 -8.68 -8.55
C GLY A 57 2.27 -9.24 -8.56
N TRP A 58 2.10 -10.55 -8.34
CA TRP A 58 0.76 -11.15 -8.40
C TRP A 58 -0.29 -10.37 -7.56
N PRO A 59 -1.48 -10.07 -8.11
CA PRO A 59 -2.08 -10.52 -9.39
C PRO A 59 -1.61 -9.77 -10.64
N LEU A 60 -0.66 -8.86 -10.53
CA LEU A 60 -0.06 -8.11 -11.61
C LEU A 60 0.95 -8.97 -12.38
N ASP A 61 1.31 -8.53 -13.57
CA ASP A 61 2.40 -9.13 -14.32
C ASP A 61 3.78 -8.78 -13.72
N GLY A 62 4.85 -9.45 -14.18
CA GLY A 62 6.21 -9.21 -13.69
C GLY A 62 6.84 -7.87 -14.12
N ARG A 63 6.11 -7.03 -14.87
CA ARG A 63 6.57 -5.74 -15.37
C ARG A 63 5.91 -4.57 -14.66
N THR A 64 4.81 -4.82 -13.97
CA THR A 64 4.03 -3.81 -13.26
C THR A 64 4.37 -3.86 -11.78
N TYR A 65 4.82 -2.74 -11.25
CA TYR A 65 5.17 -2.64 -9.84
C TYR A 65 3.91 -2.73 -8.97
N GLY A 66 4.00 -3.53 -7.92
CA GLY A 66 2.90 -3.71 -6.97
C GLY A 66 2.81 -5.14 -6.44
N GLY A 67 1.67 -5.46 -5.87
CA GLY A 67 1.38 -6.79 -5.33
C GLY A 67 0.15 -6.82 -4.44
N GLY A 68 -0.22 -8.00 -4.03
CA GLY A 68 -1.39 -8.26 -3.21
C GLY A 68 -1.04 -8.48 -1.74
N PHE A 69 -2.05 -8.37 -0.91
CA PHE A 69 -1.95 -8.72 0.50
C PHE A 69 -3.23 -9.39 1.01
N LEU A 70 -3.05 -10.23 2.02
CA LEU A 70 -4.14 -10.84 2.77
C LEU A 70 -3.77 -10.83 4.25
N TYR A 71 -4.65 -10.25 5.07
CA TYR A 71 -4.51 -10.23 6.52
C TYR A 71 -5.67 -10.95 7.16
N SER A 72 -5.39 -12.08 7.81
CA SER A 72 -6.39 -12.80 8.59
C SER A 72 -6.55 -12.14 9.96
N MET A 73 -7.75 -11.68 10.22
CA MET A 73 -8.12 -10.94 11.42
C MET A 73 -8.96 -11.81 12.36
N SER A 74 -9.21 -11.32 13.58
CA SER A 74 -10.17 -11.90 14.49
C SER A 74 -11.60 -11.89 13.90
N ASP A 75 -12.51 -12.64 14.53
CA ASP A 75 -13.94 -12.68 14.18
C ASP A 75 -14.23 -13.14 12.75
N ASN A 76 -13.42 -14.07 12.23
CA ASN A 76 -13.55 -14.62 10.87
C ASN A 76 -13.59 -13.56 9.79
N ARG A 77 -12.73 -12.55 9.92
CA ARG A 77 -12.56 -11.49 8.92
C ARG A 77 -11.20 -11.61 8.24
N VAL A 78 -11.19 -11.26 6.97
CA VAL A 78 -9.98 -11.22 6.16
C VAL A 78 -9.96 -9.89 5.40
N ALA A 79 -8.88 -9.14 5.54
CA ALA A 79 -8.62 -7.99 4.68
C ALA A 79 -7.81 -8.46 3.48
N VAL A 80 -8.31 -8.19 2.28
CA VAL A 80 -7.67 -8.54 1.01
C VAL A 80 -7.54 -7.29 0.16
N GLY A 81 -6.43 -7.15 -0.50
CA GLY A 81 -6.24 -6.05 -1.42
C GLY A 81 -4.96 -6.16 -2.22
N PHE A 82 -4.74 -5.19 -3.06
CA PHE A 82 -3.49 -5.01 -3.76
C PHE A 82 -3.20 -3.53 -4.01
N ALA A 83 -1.94 -3.24 -4.29
CA ALA A 83 -1.48 -1.93 -4.73
C ALA A 83 -0.78 -2.06 -6.08
N VAL A 84 -0.87 -1.01 -6.89
CA VAL A 84 -0.24 -0.92 -8.21
C VAL A 84 0.41 0.44 -8.39
N GLY A 85 1.61 0.45 -8.93
CA GLY A 85 2.30 1.68 -9.32
C GLY A 85 1.52 2.42 -10.40
N LEU A 86 1.46 3.75 -10.32
CA LEU A 86 0.70 4.58 -11.27
C LEU A 86 1.37 4.72 -12.64
N ASP A 87 2.52 4.11 -12.82
CA ASP A 87 3.26 4.03 -14.08
C ASP A 87 2.90 2.80 -14.93
N TYR A 88 1.87 2.05 -14.55
CA TYR A 88 1.42 0.90 -15.32
C TYR A 88 1.03 1.29 -16.75
N ARG A 89 1.34 0.38 -17.70
CA ARG A 89 1.22 0.66 -19.14
C ARG A 89 -0.07 0.13 -19.75
N ASP A 90 -0.66 -0.87 -19.12
CA ASP A 90 -1.90 -1.49 -19.60
C ASP A 90 -3.11 -0.69 -19.11
N PRO A 91 -3.86 -0.01 -20.01
CA PRO A 91 -5.03 0.77 -19.61
C PRO A 91 -6.21 -0.10 -19.15
N PHE A 92 -6.12 -1.41 -19.30
CA PHE A 92 -7.14 -2.38 -18.90
C PHE A 92 -6.75 -3.19 -17.66
N LEU A 93 -5.71 -2.77 -16.99
CA LEU A 93 -5.24 -3.40 -15.76
C LEU A 93 -6.29 -3.33 -14.64
#